data_190769bddd84b14e86868460f8ccc47e
#
_entry.id   190769bddd84b14e86868460f8ccc47e
#
_cell.length_a   1.000
_cell.length_b   1.000
_cell.length_c   1.000
_cell.angle_alpha   90.00
_cell.angle_beta   90.00
_cell.angle_gamma   90.00
#
_symmetry.space_group_name_H-M   'P 1'
#
loop_
_entity.id
_entity.type
_entity.pdbx_description
1 polymer ?
#
loop_
_entity_poly.entity_id
_entity_poly.type
_entity_poly.pdbx_seq_one_letter_code
_entity_poly.pdbx_strand_id
1 'polypeptide(L)'
;MRKIESQMCQAIQQNINWKNANTEVTIDEETNTSSVYLHGNLIATVTDNDMTIYDGGWQSVTTKSRINALCDEFCIAGEGVFQSNFAWYVRKFVGKINGQDVFKTEDFVSGYCFAXLTI
;
A
#
# COMPACT_ATOMS: atom_id res chain seq x y z
N MET A 1 -11.56 -7.41 -1.81
CA MET A 1 -11.16 -6.36 -0.86
C MET A 1 -12.18 -6.28 0.26
N ARG A 2 -11.71 -6.21 1.49
CA ARG A 2 -12.62 -6.12 2.63
C ARG A 2 -13.30 -4.74 2.65
N LYS A 3 -14.49 -4.70 3.29
CA LYS A 3 -15.26 -3.46 3.36
C LYS A 3 -14.46 -2.33 4.01
N ILE A 4 -13.77 -2.63 5.12
CA ILE A 4 -12.98 -1.61 5.80
C ILE A 4 -11.86 -1.10 4.89
N GLU A 5 -11.34 -1.96 4.01
CA GLU A 5 -10.30 -1.54 3.08
C GLU A 5 -10.85 -0.65 1.97
N SER A 6 -12.05 -0.92 1.51
CA SER A 6 -12.72 -0.02 0.56
C SER A 6 -12.94 1.35 1.18
N GLN A 7 -13.35 1.38 2.45
CA GLN A 7 -13.54 2.65 3.15
C GLN A 7 -12.21 3.40 3.31
N MET A 8 -11.15 2.67 3.63
CA MET A 8 -9.82 3.24 3.79
C MET A 8 -9.37 3.90 2.48
N CYS A 9 -9.51 3.19 1.37
CA CYS A 9 -9.11 3.72 0.07
C CYS A 9 -9.95 4.92 -0.33
N GLN A 10 -11.25 4.88 -0.02
CA GLN A 10 -12.13 6.00 -0.33
C GLN A 10 -11.72 7.25 0.46
N ALA A 11 -11.34 7.08 1.71
CA ALA A 11 -10.91 8.23 2.52
C ALA A 11 -9.68 8.88 1.92
N ILE A 12 -8.74 8.07 1.44
CA ILE A 12 -7.54 8.58 0.79
C ILE A 12 -7.91 9.34 -0.48
N GLN A 13 -8.78 8.77 -1.30
CA GLN A 13 -9.19 9.40 -2.55
C GLN A 13 -9.91 10.72 -2.33
N GLN A 14 -10.66 10.81 -1.23
CA GLN A 14 -11.43 12.01 -0.91
C GLN A 14 -10.66 13.00 -0.03
N ASN A 15 -9.43 12.64 0.37
CA ASN A 15 -8.58 13.48 1.21
C ASN A 15 -9.27 13.84 2.53
N ILE A 16 -9.84 12.85 3.18
CA ILE A 16 -10.49 13.06 4.47
C ILE A 16 -9.89 12.14 5.54
N ASN A 17 -9.79 12.68 6.75
CA ASN A 17 -9.42 11.86 7.89
C ASN A 17 -10.53 10.87 8.18
N TRP A 18 -10.13 9.65 8.55
CA TRP A 18 -11.10 8.57 8.73
C TRP A 18 -10.52 7.54 9.68
N LYS A 19 -11.37 6.93 10.46
CA LYS A 19 -10.96 5.86 11.35
C LYS A 19 -12.12 4.89 11.54
N ASN A 20 -11.82 3.61 11.49
CA ASN A 20 -12.80 2.56 11.75
C ASN A 20 -12.06 1.38 12.36
N ALA A 21 -12.49 1.00 13.58
CA ALA A 21 -11.89 -0.14 14.28
C ALA A 21 -10.37 0.02 14.36
N ASN A 22 -9.61 -0.87 13.75
CA ASN A 22 -8.16 -0.88 13.89
C ASN A 22 -7.42 -0.09 12.80
N THR A 23 -8.14 0.57 11.89
CA THR A 23 -7.54 1.18 10.71
C THR A 23 -7.85 2.68 10.69
N GLU A 24 -6.84 3.48 10.37
CA GLU A 24 -6.97 4.94 10.38
C GLU A 24 -6.23 5.56 9.23
N VAL A 25 -6.82 6.62 8.66
CA VAL A 25 -6.20 7.45 7.63
C VAL A 25 -6.14 8.89 8.15
N THR A 26 -4.97 9.51 8.07
CA THR A 26 -4.83 10.93 8.37
C THR A 26 -4.25 11.64 7.15
N ILE A 27 -4.70 12.86 6.93
CA ILE A 27 -4.29 13.65 5.77
C ILE A 27 -3.46 14.83 6.22
N ASP A 28 -2.29 14.99 5.63
CA ASP A 28 -1.48 16.20 5.81
C ASP A 28 -1.70 17.06 4.56
N GLU A 29 -2.47 18.13 4.73
CA GLU A 29 -2.85 18.94 3.59
C GLU A 29 -1.69 19.76 3.04
N GLU A 30 -0.69 20.05 3.87
CA GLU A 30 0.45 20.85 3.40
C GLU A 30 1.31 20.05 2.42
N THR A 31 1.49 18.76 2.68
CA THR A 31 2.30 17.92 1.80
C THR A 31 1.46 17.07 0.87
N ASN A 32 0.14 17.11 1.05
CA ASN A 32 -0.79 16.27 0.29
C ASN A 32 -0.45 14.80 0.43
N THR A 33 -0.20 14.39 1.67
CA THR A 33 0.19 13.02 1.99
C THR A 33 -0.87 12.38 2.87
N SER A 34 -1.30 11.17 2.49
CA SER A 34 -2.19 10.36 3.32
C SER A 34 -1.34 9.34 4.07
N SER A 35 -1.55 9.23 5.38
CA SER A 35 -0.86 8.24 6.20
C SER A 35 -1.87 7.22 6.69
N VAL A 36 -1.51 5.94 6.60
CA VAL A 36 -2.40 4.84 6.97
C VAL A 36 -1.80 4.10 8.15
N TYR A 37 -2.63 3.88 9.16
CA TYR A 37 -2.21 3.21 10.39
C TYR A 37 -3.07 1.98 10.64
N LEU A 38 -2.45 0.95 11.17
CA LEU A 38 -3.12 -0.25 11.65
C LEU A 38 -2.73 -0.46 13.11
N HIS A 39 -3.73 -0.49 13.99
CA HIS A 39 -3.48 -0.56 15.45
C HIS A 39 -2.52 0.55 15.90
N GLY A 40 -2.65 1.73 15.31
CA GLY A 40 -1.81 2.87 15.67
C GLY A 40 -0.41 2.85 15.08
N ASN A 41 -0.06 1.85 14.28
CA ASN A 41 1.27 1.75 13.68
C ASN A 41 1.21 2.10 12.20
N LEU A 42 2.13 2.93 11.74
CA LEU A 42 2.17 3.36 10.35
C LEU A 42 2.45 2.17 9.44
N ILE A 43 1.60 1.98 8.42
CA ILE A 43 1.82 0.93 7.44
C ILE A 43 1.95 1.47 6.01
N ALA A 44 1.55 2.73 5.76
CA ALA A 44 1.71 3.27 4.41
C ALA A 44 1.59 4.78 4.43
N THR A 45 2.28 5.42 3.49
CA THR A 45 2.03 6.81 3.14
C THR A 45 1.79 6.87 1.63
N VAL A 46 0.80 7.67 1.24
CA VAL A 46 0.39 7.78 -0.16
C VAL A 46 0.45 9.25 -0.55
N THR A 47 1.17 9.54 -1.63
CA THR A 47 1.19 10.87 -2.22
C THR A 47 0.63 10.79 -3.64
N ASP A 48 0.63 11.90 -4.36
CA ASP A 48 0.19 11.88 -5.76
C ASP A 48 1.13 11.05 -6.64
N ASN A 49 2.37 10.88 -6.21
CA ASN A 49 3.40 10.29 -7.06
C ASN A 49 3.88 8.92 -6.61
N ASP A 50 3.70 8.59 -5.33
CA ASP A 50 4.28 7.34 -4.85
C ASP A 50 3.54 6.86 -3.60
N MET A 51 3.85 5.63 -3.24
CA MET A 51 3.34 5.02 -2.01
C MET A 51 4.47 4.28 -1.35
N THR A 52 4.69 4.57 -0.07
CA THR A 52 5.72 3.90 0.71
C THR A 52 5.02 3.00 1.73
N ILE A 53 5.52 1.77 1.87
CA ILE A 53 4.87 0.80 2.75
C ILE A 53 5.80 0.37 3.87
N TYR A 54 5.19 0.05 5.01
CA TYR A 54 5.88 -0.35 6.22
C TYR A 54 5.13 -1.53 6.84
N ASP A 55 5.83 -2.36 7.61
CA ASP A 55 5.13 -3.47 8.26
C ASP A 55 4.53 -3.08 9.61
N GLY A 56 4.80 -1.86 10.06
CA GLY A 56 4.26 -1.41 11.34
C GLY A 56 4.90 -2.10 12.54
N GLY A 57 6.00 -2.79 12.31
CA GLY A 57 6.67 -3.55 13.36
C GLY A 57 6.16 -4.96 13.53
N TRP A 58 5.18 -5.38 12.73
CA TRP A 58 4.56 -6.70 12.87
C TRP A 58 4.04 -7.18 11.52
N GLN A 59 4.64 -8.23 10.97
CA GLN A 59 4.27 -8.76 9.65
C GLN A 59 3.10 -9.73 9.80
N SER A 60 1.89 -9.17 9.84
CA SER A 60 0.69 -9.96 10.05
C SER A 60 -0.11 -10.09 8.76
N VAL A 61 -1.05 -11.04 8.76
CA VAL A 61 -1.97 -11.22 7.64
C VAL A 61 -2.79 -9.95 7.41
N THR A 62 -3.22 -9.30 8.48
CA THR A 62 -4.02 -8.08 8.35
C THR A 62 -3.21 -6.94 7.76
N THR A 63 -1.96 -6.77 8.21
CA THR A 63 -1.09 -5.75 7.63
C THR A 63 -0.93 -5.97 6.13
N LYS A 64 -0.65 -7.21 5.73
CA LYS A 64 -0.47 -7.52 4.32
C LYS A 64 -1.75 -7.27 3.53
N SER A 65 -2.90 -7.61 4.11
CA SER A 65 -4.18 -7.38 3.45
C SER A 65 -4.42 -5.90 3.20
N ARG A 66 -4.15 -5.05 4.22
CA ARG A 66 -4.31 -3.61 4.06
C ARG A 66 -3.38 -3.05 2.99
N ILE A 67 -2.10 -3.47 3.03
CA ILE A 67 -1.13 -3.00 2.05
C ILE A 67 -1.55 -3.41 0.63
N ASN A 68 -2.00 -4.64 0.46
CA ASN A 68 -2.40 -5.10 -0.87
C ASN A 68 -3.66 -4.40 -1.36
N ALA A 69 -4.57 -4.03 -0.46
CA ALA A 69 -5.72 -3.24 -0.86
C ALA A 69 -5.27 -1.88 -1.40
N LEU A 70 -4.29 -1.27 -0.75
CA LEU A 70 -3.74 0.00 -1.22
C LEU A 70 -3.04 -0.18 -2.56
N CYS A 71 -2.29 -1.26 -2.73
CA CYS A 71 -1.64 -1.53 -4.00
C CYS A 71 -2.65 -1.73 -5.12
N ASP A 72 -3.73 -2.48 -4.83
CA ASP A 72 -4.78 -2.69 -5.82
C ASP A 72 -5.40 -1.38 -6.26
N GLU A 73 -5.51 -0.41 -5.36
CA GLU A 73 -6.18 0.83 -5.65
C GLU A 73 -5.26 1.88 -6.27
N PHE A 74 -4.00 1.94 -5.85
CA PHE A 74 -3.13 3.06 -6.18
C PHE A 74 -1.90 2.69 -7.00
N CYS A 75 -1.47 1.45 -6.97
CA CYS A 75 -0.27 1.02 -7.68
C CYS A 75 -0.63 0.44 -9.05
N ILE A 76 0.40 0.08 -9.80
CA ILE A 76 0.19 -0.58 -11.09
C ILE A 76 -0.40 -1.97 -10.85
N ALA A 77 -1.36 -2.35 -11.68
CA ALA A 77 -2.03 -3.63 -11.51
C ALA A 77 -1.01 -4.76 -11.45
N GLY A 78 -1.12 -5.58 -10.44
CA GLY A 78 -0.23 -6.71 -10.21
C GLY A 78 0.86 -6.45 -9.20
N GLU A 79 1.10 -5.20 -8.81
CA GLU A 79 2.05 -4.90 -7.75
C GLU A 79 1.45 -5.21 -6.40
N GLY A 80 2.29 -5.63 -5.46
CA GLY A 80 1.81 -5.95 -4.13
C GLY A 80 2.86 -6.63 -3.29
N VAL A 81 2.42 -7.14 -2.15
CA VAL A 81 3.25 -7.84 -1.18
C VAL A 81 2.74 -9.25 -1.04
N PHE A 82 3.66 -10.21 -0.98
CA PHE A 82 3.27 -11.60 -0.76
C PHE A 82 4.27 -12.28 0.16
N GLN A 83 3.87 -13.43 0.67
CA GLN A 83 4.68 -14.18 1.61
C GLN A 83 5.05 -15.52 0.99
N SER A 84 6.31 -15.90 1.17
CA SER A 84 6.80 -17.20 0.72
C SER A 84 7.90 -17.64 1.68
N ASN A 85 7.83 -18.90 2.13
CA ASN A 85 8.81 -19.44 3.07
C ASN A 85 9.01 -18.53 4.29
N PHE A 86 7.89 -18.03 4.82
CA PHE A 86 7.87 -17.21 6.05
C PHE A 86 8.51 -15.85 5.90
N ALA A 87 8.79 -15.41 4.67
CA ALA A 87 9.36 -14.10 4.42
C ALA A 87 8.45 -13.30 3.50
N TRP A 88 8.44 -11.98 3.67
CA TRP A 88 7.67 -11.08 2.81
C TRP A 88 8.50 -10.64 1.64
N TYR A 89 7.84 -10.53 0.47
CA TYR A 89 8.44 -10.07 -0.77
C TYR A 89 7.53 -9.05 -1.41
N VAL A 90 8.12 -8.22 -2.28
CA VAL A 90 7.38 -7.23 -3.05
C VAL A 90 7.42 -7.65 -4.51
N ARG A 91 6.26 -7.55 -5.18
CA ARG A 91 6.15 -7.75 -6.60
C ARG A 91 6.07 -6.40 -7.28
N LYS A 92 7.04 -6.09 -8.13
CA LYS A 92 7.22 -4.78 -8.71
C LYS A 92 7.15 -4.84 -10.23
N PHE A 93 6.31 -4.01 -10.84
CA PHE A 93 6.23 -3.89 -12.29
C PHE A 93 7.52 -3.26 -12.83
N VAL A 94 8.11 -3.87 -13.87
CA VAL A 94 9.34 -3.35 -14.44
C VAL A 94 9.23 -3.04 -15.94
N GLY A 95 8.10 -3.33 -16.56
CA GLY A 95 7.93 -2.98 -17.97
C GLY A 95 7.13 -4.02 -18.71
N LYS A 96 7.17 -3.91 -20.03
CA LYS A 96 6.45 -4.84 -20.90
C LYS A 96 7.43 -5.48 -21.89
N ILE A 97 7.18 -6.75 -22.18
CA ILE A 97 7.89 -7.47 -23.23
C ILE A 97 6.84 -8.11 -24.12
N ASN A 98 6.86 -7.77 -25.40
CA ASN A 98 5.88 -8.29 -26.37
C ASN A 98 4.44 -8.06 -25.90
N GLY A 99 4.21 -6.90 -25.32
CA GLY A 99 2.87 -6.54 -24.88
C GLY A 99 2.43 -7.14 -23.55
N GLN A 100 3.28 -7.93 -22.91
CA GLN A 100 2.96 -8.56 -21.64
C GLN A 100 3.68 -7.87 -20.50
N ASP A 101 2.96 -7.66 -19.39
CA ASP A 101 3.52 -7.06 -18.20
C ASP A 101 4.58 -7.97 -17.59
N VAL A 102 5.68 -7.38 -17.20
CA VAL A 102 6.78 -8.10 -16.56
C VAL A 102 7.00 -7.54 -15.16
N PHE A 103 7.12 -8.43 -14.19
CA PHE A 103 7.33 -8.06 -12.80
C PHE A 103 8.60 -8.70 -12.28
N LYS A 104 9.18 -8.08 -11.28
CA LYS A 104 10.28 -8.70 -10.55
C LYS A 104 9.90 -8.81 -9.07
N THR A 105 10.56 -9.74 -8.39
CA THR A 105 10.37 -9.95 -6.97
C THR A 105 11.56 -9.40 -6.21
N GLU A 106 11.29 -8.61 -5.16
CA GLU A 106 12.32 -8.07 -4.29
C GLU A 106 11.98 -8.38 -2.86
N ASP A 107 13.01 -8.45 -2.01
CA ASP A 107 12.78 -8.58 -0.58
C ASP A 107 11.98 -7.37 -0.10
N PHE A 108 11.01 -7.62 0.79
CA PHE A 108 10.33 -6.52 1.45
C PHE A 108 11.26 -5.89 2.48
N VAL A 109 11.32 -4.56 2.45
CA VAL A 109 12.01 -3.79 3.48
C VAL A 109 11.04 -2.71 3.91
N SER A 110 10.87 -2.52 5.21
CA SER A 110 9.98 -1.47 5.70
C SER A 110 10.49 -0.13 5.18
N GLY A 111 9.59 0.63 4.58
CA GLY A 111 9.97 1.84 3.86
C GLY A 111 10.11 1.64 2.36
N TYR A 112 9.73 0.47 1.85
CA TYR A 112 9.75 0.21 0.41
C TYR A 112 8.80 1.17 -0.30
N CYS A 113 9.26 1.77 -1.40
CA CYS A 113 8.50 2.77 -2.11
C CYS A 113 8.09 2.27 -3.49
N PHE A 114 6.78 2.33 -3.79
CA PHE A 114 6.26 2.15 -5.14
C PHE A 114 6.15 3.53 -5.76
N ALA A 115 6.95 3.78 -6.75
CA ALA A 115 6.86 5.04 -7.49
C ALA A 115 6.03 4.80 -8.75
N UNK A 116 5.56 6.00 -9.24
CA UNK A 116 4.92 5.88 -10.33
C UNK A 116 3.66 5.25 -10.20
N LEU A 117 3.05 5.77 -9.41
CA LEU A 117 1.70 5.28 -9.21
C LEU A 117 0.87 5.48 -10.46
N THR A 118 -0.08 4.61 -10.65
CA THR A 118 -1.08 4.75 -11.70
C THR A 118 -2.17 5.71 -11.20
N ILE A 119 -2.33 6.82 -11.89
CA ILE A 119 -3.39 7.77 -11.55
C ILE A 119 -4.09 8.26 -12.80
#